data_92d351ade0f9c88aef9abeed473b71b1
#
_entry.id   92d351ade0f9c88aef9abeed473b71b1
#
_cell.length_a   1.000
_cell.length_b   1.000
_cell.length_c   1.000
_cell.angle_alpha   90.00
_cell.angle_beta   90.00
_cell.angle_gamma   90.00
#
_symmetry.space_group_name_H-M   'P 1'
#
loop_
_entity.id
_entity.type
_entity.pdbx_description
1 polymer ?
#
loop_
_entity_poly.entity_id
_entity_poly.type
_entity_poly.pdbx_seq_one_letter_code
_entity_poly.pdbx_strand_id
1 'polypeptide(L)'
;MSIIKSFSVGEGDMFYIQHNSDNFTVIDCCYDEEDSRDKHFEEIKSKSENVGITRFISTHPDEDHIKGLPEFSNTVGVSSFYCVQNEATKPDETNSFKKYCELRDSSKAFYLYKGCSRKWMNQTDETRGSAGLSCLWPITSDSDFCDALQAAKDGEAYNNISPIIKYSVSSNITALWMGDMEHDFLEKVKDKIEWPQIDLLFAPHHGRSSGRVSTDVLKELDPFIVVIGEAPSKYLDYYQGYNTITQNSAGDIVFKCTDSKVHVYCSNDSYNVSFLDNEEMYDVSLGHYLGTFTPKGAV
;
A
#
# COMPACT_ATOMS: atom_id res chain seq x y z
N MET A 1 8.13 -1.85 17.41
CA MET A 1 6.97 -2.62 16.89
C MET A 1 6.22 -1.76 15.88
N SER A 2 5.92 -2.26 14.70
CA SER A 2 5.05 -1.59 13.73
C SER A 2 3.84 -2.47 13.37
N ILE A 3 2.79 -1.86 12.84
CA ILE A 3 1.60 -2.56 12.35
C ILE A 3 1.37 -2.14 10.92
N ILE A 4 1.18 -3.12 10.02
CA ILE A 4 0.69 -2.91 8.67
C ILE A 4 -0.71 -3.51 8.62
N LYS A 5 -1.71 -2.75 8.21
CA LYS A 5 -3.07 -3.24 8.00
C LYS A 5 -3.51 -3.02 6.57
N SER A 6 -4.09 -4.05 5.99
CA SER A 6 -4.79 -4.05 4.71
C SER A 6 -6.27 -4.20 5.01
N PHE A 7 -7.09 -3.24 4.61
CA PHE A 7 -8.54 -3.29 4.81
C PHE A 7 -9.21 -4.02 3.64
N SER A 8 -10.22 -4.80 3.96
CA SER A 8 -11.15 -5.39 3.00
C SER A 8 -12.19 -4.33 2.62
N VAL A 9 -12.01 -3.73 1.47
CA VAL A 9 -12.77 -2.57 1.00
C VAL A 9 -13.47 -2.80 -0.35
N GLY A 10 -13.67 -4.06 -0.71
CA GLY A 10 -14.18 -4.43 -2.02
C GLY A 10 -13.10 -4.33 -3.11
N GLU A 11 -13.53 -4.01 -4.33
CA GLU A 11 -12.62 -3.85 -5.47
C GLU A 11 -11.85 -2.53 -5.39
N GLY A 12 -10.99 -2.36 -4.36
CA GLY A 12 -10.20 -1.16 -4.16
C GLY A 12 -9.10 -1.37 -3.12
N ASP A 13 -8.33 -0.33 -2.84
CA ASP A 13 -7.22 -0.38 -1.90
C ASP A 13 -7.37 0.62 -0.75
N MET A 14 -7.03 0.17 0.44
CA MET A 14 -6.83 0.99 1.62
C MET A 14 -5.91 0.29 2.61
N PHE A 15 -4.83 0.97 3.00
CA PHE A 15 -3.86 0.43 3.96
C PHE A 15 -3.49 1.50 4.98
N TYR A 16 -3.05 1.05 6.16
CA TYR A 16 -2.24 1.92 7.01
C TYR A 16 -0.97 1.22 7.51
N ILE A 17 0.01 2.04 7.86
CA ILE A 17 1.21 1.65 8.56
C ILE A 17 1.32 2.51 9.83
N GLN A 18 1.20 1.87 11.00
CA GLN A 18 1.61 2.45 12.27
C GLN A 18 3.09 2.10 12.47
N HIS A 19 3.94 3.10 12.32
CA HIS A 19 5.39 2.89 12.35
C HIS A 19 5.92 2.67 13.77
N ASN A 20 7.11 2.07 13.87
CA ASN A 20 7.86 1.99 15.13
C ASN A 20 8.61 3.33 15.42
N SER A 21 8.00 4.44 15.04
CA SER A 21 8.49 5.79 15.18
C SER A 21 7.29 6.73 15.30
N ASP A 22 7.53 8.03 15.52
CA ASP A 22 6.46 9.02 15.62
C ASP A 22 5.86 9.38 14.24
N ASN A 23 5.52 8.31 13.48
CA ASN A 23 5.00 8.40 12.12
C ASN A 23 3.79 7.46 11.92
N PHE A 24 2.83 7.92 11.11
CA PHE A 24 1.68 7.15 10.65
C PHE A 24 1.48 7.39 9.15
N THR A 25 1.20 6.35 8.39
CA THR A 25 1.00 6.44 6.95
C THR A 25 -0.30 5.74 6.56
N VAL A 26 -1.11 6.38 5.74
CA VAL A 26 -2.23 5.77 5.02
C VAL A 26 -1.86 5.69 3.55
N ILE A 27 -2.17 4.58 2.90
CA ILE A 27 -1.99 4.39 1.46
C ILE A 27 -3.36 4.12 0.88
N ASP A 28 -3.80 4.98 0.00
CA ASP A 28 -5.09 4.99 -0.65
C ASP A 28 -6.30 4.99 0.31
N CYS A 29 -7.50 5.16 -0.23
CA CYS A 29 -8.69 5.34 0.57
C CYS A 29 -9.91 4.92 -0.26
N CYS A 30 -10.26 3.65 -0.18
CA CYS A 30 -11.49 3.12 -0.74
C CYS A 30 -12.40 2.59 0.37
N TYR A 31 -13.66 2.37 0.03
CA TYR A 31 -14.62 1.66 0.87
C TYR A 31 -15.69 1.01 0.00
N ASP A 32 -16.19 -0.13 0.43
CA ASP A 32 -17.33 -0.79 -0.21
C ASP A 32 -18.65 -0.14 0.26
N GLU A 33 -18.92 -0.18 1.55
CA GLU A 33 -20.12 0.37 2.18
C GLU A 33 -19.81 1.54 3.13
N GLU A 34 -20.75 2.48 3.31
CA GLU A 34 -20.56 3.65 4.18
C GLU A 34 -20.34 3.29 5.64
N ASP A 35 -21.02 2.24 6.14
CA ASP A 35 -20.86 1.78 7.53
C ASP A 35 -19.45 1.21 7.79
N SER A 36 -18.84 0.53 6.82
CA SER A 36 -17.45 0.07 6.92
C SER A 36 -16.47 1.22 6.81
N ARG A 37 -16.71 2.18 5.90
CA ARG A 37 -15.93 3.42 5.79
C ARG A 37 -15.79 4.12 7.14
N ASP A 38 -16.91 4.37 7.82
CA ASP A 38 -16.93 5.13 9.07
C ASP A 38 -16.14 4.40 10.16
N LYS A 39 -16.24 3.07 10.25
CA LYS A 39 -15.45 2.25 11.17
C LYS A 39 -13.95 2.32 10.85
N HIS A 40 -13.57 2.20 9.58
CA HIS A 40 -12.17 2.26 9.16
C HIS A 40 -11.56 3.65 9.44
N PHE A 41 -12.30 4.72 9.15
CA PHE A 41 -11.82 6.09 9.39
C PHE A 41 -11.70 6.41 10.88
N GLU A 42 -12.63 5.98 11.72
CA GLU A 42 -12.51 6.12 13.18
C GLU A 42 -11.35 5.29 13.75
N GLU A 43 -11.10 4.08 13.22
CA GLU A 43 -9.91 3.29 13.59
C GLU A 43 -8.64 4.06 13.25
N ILE A 44 -8.49 4.53 12.00
CA ILE A 44 -7.32 5.29 11.56
C ILE A 44 -7.14 6.55 12.39
N LYS A 45 -8.21 7.30 12.63
CA LYS A 45 -8.19 8.50 13.46
C LYS A 45 -7.66 8.20 14.86
N SER A 46 -8.25 7.20 15.52
CA SER A 46 -7.82 6.78 16.86
C SER A 46 -6.35 6.34 16.92
N LYS A 47 -5.85 5.65 15.88
CA LYS A 47 -4.45 5.19 15.81
C LYS A 47 -3.47 6.31 15.47
N SER A 48 -3.92 7.37 14.80
CA SER A 48 -3.07 8.46 14.29
C SER A 48 -3.12 9.75 15.13
N GLU A 49 -4.12 9.96 15.97
CA GLU A 49 -4.35 11.24 16.69
C GLU A 49 -3.21 11.69 17.61
N ASN A 50 -2.43 10.74 18.14
CA ASN A 50 -1.30 11.01 19.04
C ASN A 50 0.06 10.87 18.35
N VAL A 51 0.08 10.79 17.01
CA VAL A 51 1.30 10.64 16.22
C VAL A 51 1.69 11.99 15.63
N GLY A 52 2.97 12.38 15.78
CA GLY A 52 3.43 13.69 15.35
C GLY A 52 3.47 13.90 13.85
N ILE A 53 3.65 12.85 13.06
CA ILE A 53 3.67 12.90 11.60
C ILE A 53 2.68 11.92 11.01
N THR A 54 1.63 12.46 10.41
CA THR A 54 0.68 11.69 9.59
C THR A 54 0.87 12.04 8.12
N ARG A 55 0.84 11.01 7.25
CA ARG A 55 0.88 11.20 5.80
C ARG A 55 -0.15 10.33 5.11
N PHE A 56 -0.68 10.86 4.03
CA PHE A 56 -1.52 10.13 3.10
C PHE A 56 -0.75 9.96 1.79
N ILE A 57 -0.65 8.74 1.28
CA ILE A 57 -0.08 8.42 -0.02
C ILE A 57 -1.23 8.02 -0.93
N SER A 58 -1.39 8.70 -2.07
CA SER A 58 -2.27 8.28 -3.14
C SER A 58 -1.42 7.68 -4.25
N THR A 59 -1.69 6.43 -4.60
CA THR A 59 -0.96 5.74 -5.67
C THR A 59 -1.32 6.31 -7.02
N HIS A 60 -2.61 6.45 -7.29
CA HIS A 60 -3.15 7.05 -8.51
C HIS A 60 -4.61 7.51 -8.27
N PRO A 61 -5.21 8.33 -9.17
CA PRO A 61 -6.50 8.95 -8.90
C PRO A 61 -7.72 8.18 -9.41
N ASP A 62 -7.70 6.84 -9.46
CA ASP A 62 -8.92 6.08 -9.74
C ASP A 62 -9.83 5.98 -8.52
N GLU A 63 -11.13 5.85 -8.74
CA GLU A 63 -12.13 5.91 -7.68
C GLU A 63 -11.94 4.82 -6.63
N ASP A 64 -11.52 3.64 -7.02
CA ASP A 64 -11.22 2.53 -6.12
C ASP A 64 -9.96 2.74 -5.25
N HIS A 65 -9.28 3.88 -5.42
CA HIS A 65 -8.14 4.33 -4.59
C HIS A 65 -8.39 5.65 -3.86
N ILE A 66 -9.38 6.45 -4.30
CA ILE A 66 -9.64 7.78 -3.73
C ILE A 66 -11.09 8.02 -3.32
N LYS A 67 -12.01 7.03 -3.45
CA LYS A 67 -13.46 7.17 -3.26
C LYS A 67 -13.84 7.86 -1.93
N GLY A 68 -13.14 7.58 -0.84
CA GLY A 68 -13.39 8.14 0.48
C GLY A 68 -12.59 9.41 0.83
N LEU A 69 -11.83 9.97 -0.10
CA LEU A 69 -10.87 11.04 0.21
C LEU A 69 -11.48 12.34 0.77
N PRO A 70 -12.68 12.81 0.34
CA PRO A 70 -13.35 13.94 0.95
C PRO A 70 -13.71 13.68 2.42
N GLU A 71 -14.33 12.55 2.72
CA GLU A 71 -14.75 12.15 4.06
C GLU A 71 -13.52 11.88 4.95
N PHE A 72 -12.51 11.21 4.42
CA PHE A 72 -11.23 11.01 5.10
C PHE A 72 -10.57 12.33 5.50
N SER A 73 -10.53 13.29 4.58
CA SER A 73 -10.01 14.63 4.86
C SER A 73 -10.75 15.36 5.99
N ASN A 74 -12.05 15.12 6.12
CA ASN A 74 -12.89 15.72 7.16
C ASN A 74 -12.77 15.00 8.50
N THR A 75 -12.68 13.67 8.51
CA THR A 75 -12.71 12.84 9.73
C THR A 75 -11.32 12.68 10.33
N VAL A 76 -10.34 12.31 9.52
CA VAL A 76 -8.96 12.03 9.95
C VAL A 76 -8.06 13.25 9.72
N GLY A 77 -8.27 13.95 8.60
CA GLY A 77 -7.41 15.04 8.16
C GLY A 77 -6.24 14.56 7.31
N VAL A 78 -5.80 15.42 6.38
CA VAL A 78 -4.62 15.18 5.54
C VAL A 78 -3.64 16.32 5.77
N SER A 79 -2.60 16.08 6.56
CA SER A 79 -1.55 17.07 6.85
C SER A 79 -0.42 17.07 5.82
N SER A 80 -0.14 15.91 5.22
CA SER A 80 0.84 15.72 4.15
C SER A 80 0.28 14.74 3.12
N PHE A 81 0.25 15.15 1.86
CA PHE A 81 -0.26 14.38 0.75
C PHE A 81 0.88 13.98 -0.19
N TYR A 82 1.07 12.70 -0.39
CA TYR A 82 2.13 12.15 -1.22
C TYR A 82 1.51 11.52 -2.46
N CYS A 83 1.95 11.94 -3.63
CA CYS A 83 1.52 11.36 -4.90
C CYS A 83 2.63 11.51 -5.94
N VAL A 84 2.52 10.87 -7.07
CA VAL A 84 3.33 11.20 -8.24
C VAL A 84 2.89 12.55 -8.78
N GLN A 85 3.83 13.38 -9.20
CA GLN A 85 3.51 14.64 -9.88
C GLN A 85 2.83 14.34 -11.21
N ASN A 86 1.60 14.81 -11.37
CA ASN A 86 0.80 14.56 -12.57
C ASN A 86 -0.20 15.71 -12.81
N GLU A 87 -0.77 15.72 -13.99
CA GLU A 87 -1.82 16.64 -14.43
C GLU A 87 -3.07 15.87 -14.86
N ALA A 88 -3.35 14.73 -14.18
CA ALA A 88 -4.51 13.90 -14.50
C ALA A 88 -5.80 14.72 -14.55
N THR A 89 -6.65 14.42 -15.52
CA THR A 89 -7.99 14.99 -15.71
C THR A 89 -9.02 13.87 -15.83
N LYS A 90 -10.27 14.16 -15.52
CA LYS A 90 -11.41 13.23 -15.74
C LYS A 90 -12.56 13.99 -16.41
N PRO A 91 -13.19 13.43 -17.45
CA PRO A 91 -14.35 14.09 -18.09
C PRO A 91 -15.51 14.32 -17.12
N ASP A 92 -15.78 13.34 -16.25
CA ASP A 92 -16.83 13.40 -15.21
C ASP A 92 -16.17 13.40 -13.83
N GLU A 93 -15.71 14.58 -13.39
CA GLU A 93 -15.03 14.72 -12.10
C GLU A 93 -15.94 14.42 -10.93
N THR A 94 -15.59 13.39 -10.16
CA THR A 94 -16.22 13.10 -8.87
C THR A 94 -15.75 14.04 -7.77
N ASN A 95 -16.41 14.04 -6.62
CA ASN A 95 -15.93 14.79 -5.46
C ASN A 95 -14.58 14.28 -4.95
N SER A 96 -14.34 12.97 -5.07
CA SER A 96 -13.07 12.33 -4.70
C SER A 96 -11.95 12.82 -5.60
N PHE A 97 -12.17 12.85 -6.91
CA PHE A 97 -11.18 13.35 -7.86
C PHE A 97 -10.88 14.85 -7.67
N LYS A 98 -11.91 15.66 -7.44
CA LYS A 98 -11.73 17.09 -7.11
C LYS A 98 -10.88 17.27 -5.85
N LYS A 99 -11.14 16.46 -4.83
CA LYS A 99 -10.38 16.50 -3.58
C LYS A 99 -8.94 16.03 -3.78
N TYR A 100 -8.72 15.00 -4.60
CA TYR A 100 -7.38 14.58 -5.02
C TYR A 100 -6.61 15.73 -5.69
N CYS A 101 -7.20 16.39 -6.69
CA CYS A 101 -6.57 17.52 -7.38
C CYS A 101 -6.28 18.69 -6.42
N GLU A 102 -7.22 19.04 -5.52
CA GLU A 102 -6.99 20.04 -4.48
C GLU A 102 -5.76 19.71 -3.62
N LEU A 103 -5.63 18.46 -3.17
CA LEU A 103 -4.52 18.04 -2.33
C LEU A 103 -3.21 17.94 -3.11
N ARG A 104 -3.24 17.38 -4.34
CA ARG A 104 -2.11 17.26 -5.26
C ARG A 104 -1.47 18.63 -5.55
N ASP A 105 -2.30 19.65 -5.76
CA ASP A 105 -1.85 20.98 -6.17
C ASP A 105 -1.66 21.94 -4.99
N SER A 106 -1.80 21.45 -3.75
CA SER A 106 -1.65 22.23 -2.53
C SER A 106 -0.22 22.26 -1.99
N SER A 107 0.03 23.12 -1.00
CA SER A 107 1.29 23.13 -0.24
C SER A 107 1.52 21.89 0.62
N LYS A 108 0.52 21.02 0.77
CA LYS A 108 0.63 19.74 1.46
C LYS A 108 1.26 18.64 0.60
N ALA A 109 1.31 18.85 -0.73
CA ALA A 109 1.82 17.87 -1.66
C ALA A 109 3.32 17.62 -1.50
N PHE A 110 3.70 16.35 -1.62
CA PHE A 110 5.06 15.91 -1.80
C PHE A 110 5.10 14.90 -2.95
N TYR A 111 5.90 15.18 -3.95
CA TYR A 111 5.93 14.35 -5.15
C TYR A 111 6.91 13.19 -5.02
N LEU A 112 6.39 11.99 -5.28
CA LEU A 112 7.12 10.73 -5.24
C LEU A 112 7.83 10.46 -6.57
N TYR A 113 9.11 10.10 -6.48
CA TYR A 113 9.94 9.64 -7.59
C TYR A 113 11.11 8.81 -7.07
N LYS A 114 11.76 8.03 -7.94
CA LYS A 114 12.90 7.17 -7.56
C LYS A 114 13.96 7.99 -6.81
N GLY A 115 14.21 7.59 -5.56
CA GLY A 115 15.22 8.22 -4.72
C GLY A 115 14.82 9.55 -4.10
N CYS A 116 13.53 9.96 -4.17
CA CYS A 116 13.07 11.14 -3.44
C CYS A 116 13.31 10.99 -1.94
N SER A 117 13.61 12.11 -1.28
CA SER A 117 13.97 12.12 0.13
C SER A 117 13.26 13.23 0.87
N ARG A 118 12.71 12.89 2.05
CA ARG A 118 12.04 13.86 2.93
C ARG A 118 12.27 13.49 4.37
N LYS A 119 12.42 14.52 5.21
CA LYS A 119 12.51 14.36 6.66
C LYS A 119 11.33 13.55 7.19
N TRP A 120 11.61 12.53 8.02
CA TRP A 120 10.68 11.58 8.62
C TRP A 120 10.00 10.57 7.65
N MET A 121 10.22 10.67 6.35
CA MET A 121 9.85 9.64 5.39
C MET A 121 10.92 8.55 5.33
N ASN A 122 12.12 8.93 4.91
CA ASN A 122 13.32 8.10 4.82
C ASN A 122 14.56 8.75 5.48
N GLN A 123 14.47 10.00 5.90
CA GLN A 123 15.48 10.65 6.74
C GLN A 123 15.01 10.63 8.18
N THR A 124 15.90 10.15 9.06
CA THR A 124 15.64 10.05 10.51
C THR A 124 16.09 11.30 11.26
N ASP A 125 15.49 11.55 12.40
CA ASP A 125 16.05 12.39 13.46
C ASP A 125 15.77 11.77 14.84
N GLU A 126 16.39 12.33 15.89
CA GLU A 126 16.28 11.81 17.27
C GLU A 126 14.85 11.98 17.83
N THR A 127 14.08 12.93 17.31
CA THR A 127 12.77 13.29 17.87
C THR A 127 11.65 12.37 17.35
N ARG A 128 11.64 12.09 16.03
CA ARG A 128 10.51 11.43 15.37
C ARG A 128 10.88 10.17 14.61
N GLY A 129 12.19 9.91 14.44
CA GLY A 129 12.67 8.79 13.66
C GLY A 129 12.32 8.90 12.17
N SER A 130 12.33 7.77 11.48
CA SER A 130 11.95 7.64 10.08
C SER A 130 10.74 6.71 9.94
N ALA A 131 9.92 6.94 8.91
CA ALA A 131 8.88 5.99 8.51
C ALA A 131 9.43 4.78 7.77
N GLY A 132 10.68 4.80 7.30
CA GLY A 132 11.26 3.69 6.54
C GLY A 132 10.67 3.53 5.14
N LEU A 133 10.07 4.58 4.57
CA LEU A 133 9.47 4.56 3.24
C LEU A 133 10.47 5.03 2.19
N SER A 134 10.57 4.33 1.08
CA SER A 134 11.35 4.75 -0.09
C SER A 134 10.57 4.50 -1.38
N CYS A 135 10.82 5.34 -2.38
CA CYS A 135 10.20 5.24 -3.69
C CYS A 135 11.22 4.66 -4.69
N LEU A 136 10.86 3.51 -5.29
CA LEU A 136 11.71 2.81 -6.27
C LEU A 136 11.36 3.23 -7.70
N TRP A 137 10.14 3.70 -7.93
CA TRP A 137 9.58 4.17 -9.18
C TRP A 137 8.57 5.28 -8.92
N PRO A 138 8.39 6.30 -9.78
CA PRO A 138 8.90 6.42 -11.15
C PRO A 138 10.29 7.06 -11.27
N ILE A 139 10.92 6.83 -12.44
CA ILE A 139 11.99 7.68 -12.98
C ILE A 139 11.30 8.75 -13.84
N THR A 140 11.28 9.99 -13.37
CA THR A 140 10.48 11.07 -13.97
C THR A 140 10.88 11.48 -15.40
N SER A 141 12.10 11.13 -15.83
CA SER A 141 12.60 11.36 -17.18
C SER A 141 12.45 10.16 -18.12
N ASP A 142 11.86 9.06 -17.63
CA ASP A 142 11.65 7.87 -18.44
C ASP A 142 10.55 8.08 -19.48
N SER A 143 10.78 7.66 -20.73
CA SER A 143 9.84 7.88 -21.83
C SER A 143 8.52 7.15 -21.62
N ASP A 144 8.56 5.88 -21.17
CA ASP A 144 7.33 5.10 -20.93
C ASP A 144 6.51 5.72 -19.79
N PHE A 145 7.19 6.29 -18.78
CA PHE A 145 6.52 7.01 -17.72
C PHE A 145 5.95 8.37 -18.17
N CYS A 146 6.66 9.10 -19.04
CA CYS A 146 6.13 10.33 -19.62
C CYS A 146 4.88 10.07 -20.47
N ASP A 147 4.83 8.95 -21.21
CA ASP A 147 3.65 8.53 -21.95
C ASP A 147 2.46 8.19 -21.01
N ALA A 148 2.73 7.52 -19.88
CA ALA A 148 1.71 7.27 -18.85
C ALA A 148 1.17 8.56 -18.22
N LEU A 149 2.04 9.54 -17.94
CA LEU A 149 1.64 10.87 -17.46
C LEU A 149 0.77 11.60 -18.50
N GLN A 150 1.11 11.49 -19.78
CA GLN A 150 0.32 12.10 -20.86
C GLN A 150 -1.06 11.44 -20.96
N ALA A 151 -1.15 10.10 -20.92
CA ALA A 151 -2.43 9.38 -20.89
C ALA A 151 -3.31 9.81 -19.70
N ALA A 152 -2.71 9.97 -18.52
CA ALA A 152 -3.43 10.46 -17.33
C ALA A 152 -3.92 11.90 -17.49
N LYS A 153 -3.11 12.77 -18.12
CA LYS A 153 -3.47 14.16 -18.45
C LYS A 153 -4.61 14.21 -19.45
N ASP A 154 -4.62 13.31 -20.43
CA ASP A 154 -5.68 13.22 -21.45
C ASP A 154 -6.96 12.55 -20.92
N GLY A 155 -6.95 12.06 -19.66
CA GLY A 155 -8.10 11.44 -19.01
C GLY A 155 -8.37 10.01 -19.46
N GLU A 156 -7.35 9.31 -19.98
CA GLU A 156 -7.49 7.99 -20.61
C GLU A 156 -7.13 6.83 -19.67
N ALA A 157 -6.03 6.97 -18.88
CA ALA A 157 -5.55 5.91 -18.01
C ALA A 157 -4.71 6.45 -16.85
N TYR A 158 -4.88 5.89 -15.64
CA TYR A 158 -4.20 6.38 -14.42
C TYR A 158 -3.33 5.32 -13.75
N ASN A 159 -3.56 4.05 -13.98
CA ASN A 159 -2.89 2.92 -13.30
C ASN A 159 -1.36 3.03 -13.36
N ASN A 160 -0.84 3.35 -14.53
CA ASN A 160 0.60 3.33 -14.82
C ASN A 160 1.38 4.56 -14.30
N ILE A 161 0.70 5.53 -13.68
CA ILE A 161 1.38 6.57 -12.89
C ILE A 161 1.59 6.15 -11.43
N SER A 162 1.19 4.95 -11.02
CA SER A 162 1.39 4.43 -9.68
C SER A 162 2.87 4.37 -9.30
N PRO A 163 3.26 4.85 -8.10
CA PRO A 163 4.62 4.69 -7.60
C PRO A 163 4.83 3.26 -7.09
N ILE A 164 6.08 2.79 -7.13
CA ILE A 164 6.50 1.62 -6.39
C ILE A 164 7.08 2.07 -5.06
N ILE A 165 6.41 1.71 -3.98
CA ILE A 165 6.75 2.12 -2.61
C ILE A 165 7.27 0.92 -1.84
N LYS A 166 8.49 1.05 -1.32
CA LYS A 166 9.08 0.09 -0.39
C LYS A 166 9.00 0.64 1.04
N TYR A 167 8.52 -0.18 1.95
CA TYR A 167 8.63 0.00 3.38
C TYR A 167 9.70 -0.93 3.94
N SER A 168 10.60 -0.41 4.75
CA SER A 168 11.61 -1.20 5.44
C SER A 168 11.94 -0.53 6.77
N VAL A 169 11.85 -1.29 7.84
CA VAL A 169 12.15 -0.82 9.21
C VAL A 169 13.30 -1.59 9.82
N SER A 170 13.80 -1.06 10.92
CA SER A 170 14.84 -1.68 11.75
C SER A 170 14.43 -3.06 12.32
N SER A 171 13.15 -3.41 12.31
CA SER A 171 12.63 -4.75 12.62
C SER A 171 12.81 -5.77 11.47
N ASN A 172 13.53 -5.38 10.43
CA ASN A 172 13.93 -6.23 9.31
C ASN A 172 12.80 -6.69 8.38
N ILE A 173 11.56 -6.22 8.55
CA ILE A 173 10.51 -6.48 7.58
C ILE A 173 10.63 -5.55 6.38
N THR A 174 10.39 -6.09 5.19
CA THR A 174 10.30 -5.33 3.94
C THR A 174 8.98 -5.61 3.24
N ALA A 175 8.23 -4.57 2.94
CA ALA A 175 6.96 -4.64 2.22
C ALA A 175 6.97 -3.75 0.97
N LEU A 176 6.21 -4.13 -0.06
CA LEU A 176 6.15 -3.42 -1.33
C LEU A 176 4.70 -3.22 -1.79
N TRP A 177 4.38 -2.00 -2.21
CA TRP A 177 3.16 -1.60 -2.90
C TRP A 177 3.51 -1.08 -4.29
N MET A 178 2.66 -1.37 -5.26
CA MET A 178 2.83 -0.97 -6.66
C MET A 178 1.57 -0.24 -7.20
N GLY A 179 0.57 0.03 -6.34
CA GLY A 179 -0.75 0.51 -6.76
C GLY A 179 -1.33 -0.40 -7.83
N ASP A 180 -1.88 0.18 -8.87
CA ASP A 180 -2.50 -0.57 -9.97
C ASP A 180 -1.61 -0.68 -11.22
N MET A 181 -0.29 -0.59 -11.04
CA MET A 181 0.64 -0.73 -12.15
C MET A 181 0.33 -1.98 -12.97
N GLU A 182 0.08 -1.77 -14.26
CA GLU A 182 -0.31 -2.84 -15.17
C GLU A 182 0.89 -3.68 -15.62
N HIS A 183 0.62 -4.96 -15.85
CA HIS A 183 1.62 -5.94 -16.29
C HIS A 183 2.41 -5.50 -17.52
N ASP A 184 1.71 -5.03 -18.56
CA ASP A 184 2.34 -4.63 -19.82
C ASP A 184 3.21 -3.38 -19.66
N PHE A 185 2.89 -2.51 -18.71
CA PHE A 185 3.72 -1.37 -18.35
C PHE A 185 4.93 -1.81 -17.51
N LEU A 186 4.70 -2.68 -16.51
CA LEU A 186 5.75 -3.25 -15.70
C LEU A 186 6.83 -3.94 -16.57
N GLU A 187 6.43 -4.70 -17.59
CA GLU A 187 7.34 -5.34 -18.53
C GLU A 187 8.25 -4.35 -19.29
N LYS A 188 7.81 -3.13 -19.54
CA LYS A 188 8.62 -2.08 -20.17
C LYS A 188 9.64 -1.45 -19.22
N VAL A 189 9.32 -1.39 -17.93
CA VAL A 189 10.11 -0.60 -16.97
C VAL A 189 10.88 -1.45 -15.96
N LYS A 190 10.60 -2.75 -15.83
CA LYS A 190 11.16 -3.63 -14.82
C LYS A 190 12.70 -3.65 -14.76
N ASP A 191 13.37 -3.61 -15.91
CA ASP A 191 14.84 -3.61 -15.98
C ASP A 191 15.49 -2.28 -15.53
N LYS A 192 14.67 -1.24 -15.29
CA LYS A 192 15.09 0.08 -14.80
C LYS A 192 14.99 0.18 -13.28
N ILE A 193 14.45 -0.86 -12.63
CA ILE A 193 14.17 -0.91 -11.20
C ILE A 193 15.12 -1.90 -10.54
N GLU A 194 15.74 -1.47 -9.44
CA GLU A 194 16.55 -2.35 -8.60
C GLU A 194 15.62 -3.05 -7.60
N TRP A 195 15.26 -4.31 -7.89
CA TRP A 195 14.33 -5.05 -7.08
C TRP A 195 14.97 -5.55 -5.78
N PRO A 196 14.42 -5.16 -4.60
CA PRO A 196 14.89 -5.70 -3.32
C PRO A 196 14.26 -7.07 -3.06
N GLN A 197 14.90 -7.90 -2.25
CA GLN A 197 14.17 -8.98 -1.59
C GLN A 197 13.19 -8.41 -0.58
N ILE A 198 11.99 -9.00 -0.50
CA ILE A 198 10.91 -8.52 0.36
C ILE A 198 10.24 -9.67 1.13
N ASP A 199 9.54 -9.33 2.20
CA ASP A 199 8.72 -10.27 2.95
C ASP A 199 7.27 -10.24 2.47
N LEU A 200 6.73 -9.04 2.25
CA LEU A 200 5.34 -8.83 1.86
C LEU A 200 5.24 -8.11 0.51
N LEU A 201 4.53 -8.71 -0.43
CA LEU A 201 4.09 -8.07 -1.66
C LEU A 201 2.57 -7.83 -1.59
N PHE A 202 2.14 -6.58 -1.66
CA PHE A 202 0.75 -6.27 -1.95
C PHE A 202 0.58 -6.30 -3.46
N ALA A 203 -0.22 -7.27 -3.94
CA ALA A 203 -0.34 -7.56 -5.36
C ALA A 203 -0.93 -6.37 -6.12
N PRO A 204 -0.27 -5.88 -7.18
CA PRO A 204 -0.77 -4.72 -7.93
C PRO A 204 -2.13 -5.00 -8.55
N HIS A 205 -2.93 -3.93 -8.69
CA HIS A 205 -4.26 -3.97 -9.27
C HIS A 205 -5.14 -5.05 -8.62
N HIS A 206 -5.12 -5.06 -7.27
CA HIS A 206 -5.84 -6.00 -6.42
C HIS A 206 -5.55 -7.48 -6.70
N GLY A 207 -4.49 -7.80 -7.44
CA GLY A 207 -4.13 -9.16 -7.89
C GLY A 207 -4.84 -9.61 -9.17
N ARG A 208 -5.48 -8.71 -9.91
CA ARG A 208 -6.10 -9.00 -11.22
C ARG A 208 -5.05 -9.35 -12.28
N SER A 209 -5.50 -9.96 -13.38
CA SER A 209 -4.61 -10.35 -14.50
C SER A 209 -3.85 -9.18 -15.11
N SER A 210 -4.49 -8.01 -15.17
CA SER A 210 -3.87 -6.79 -15.70
C SER A 210 -2.71 -6.29 -14.85
N GLY A 211 -2.71 -6.53 -13.54
CA GLY A 211 -1.65 -6.13 -12.63
C GLY A 211 -0.70 -7.27 -12.21
N ARG A 212 -0.79 -8.46 -12.83
CA ARG A 212 0.07 -9.59 -12.46
C ARG A 212 1.56 -9.21 -12.56
N VAL A 213 2.32 -9.52 -11.52
CA VAL A 213 3.76 -9.34 -11.53
C VAL A 213 4.43 -10.47 -12.33
N SER A 214 5.38 -10.15 -13.19
CA SER A 214 6.08 -11.14 -14.00
C SER A 214 6.92 -12.08 -13.15
N THR A 215 7.11 -13.30 -13.65
CA THR A 215 7.79 -14.38 -12.92
C THR A 215 9.26 -14.04 -12.58
N ASP A 216 9.94 -13.29 -13.44
CA ASP A 216 11.31 -12.85 -13.22
C ASP A 216 11.40 -11.79 -12.10
N VAL A 217 10.51 -10.80 -12.10
CA VAL A 217 10.39 -9.83 -11.01
C VAL A 217 10.01 -10.52 -9.69
N LEU A 218 9.06 -11.47 -9.71
CA LEU A 218 8.70 -12.24 -8.51
C LEU A 218 9.88 -13.05 -7.96
N LYS A 219 10.76 -13.58 -8.82
CA LYS A 219 11.97 -14.30 -8.39
C LYS A 219 13.01 -13.37 -7.74
N GLU A 220 13.14 -12.14 -8.23
CA GLU A 220 14.03 -11.15 -7.62
C GLU A 220 13.47 -10.64 -6.28
N LEU A 221 12.18 -10.31 -6.22
CA LEU A 221 11.49 -9.89 -5.01
C LEU A 221 11.46 -11.00 -3.95
N ASP A 222 11.28 -12.25 -4.38
CA ASP A 222 11.18 -13.45 -3.55
C ASP A 222 10.28 -13.23 -2.30
N PRO A 223 9.01 -12.81 -2.47
CA PRO A 223 8.12 -12.50 -1.34
C PRO A 223 7.84 -13.74 -0.50
N PHE A 224 7.84 -13.58 0.84
CA PHE A 224 7.37 -14.65 1.73
C PHE A 224 5.84 -14.78 1.68
N ILE A 225 5.12 -13.64 1.63
CA ILE A 225 3.66 -13.61 1.45
C ILE A 225 3.30 -12.63 0.32
N VAL A 226 2.41 -13.06 -0.58
CA VAL A 226 1.71 -12.19 -1.51
C VAL A 226 0.29 -11.95 -0.96
N VAL A 227 -0.02 -10.70 -0.64
CA VAL A 227 -1.36 -10.27 -0.25
C VAL A 227 -2.14 -9.91 -1.50
N ILE A 228 -3.23 -10.60 -1.73
CA ILE A 228 -4.10 -10.40 -2.89
C ILE A 228 -5.34 -9.66 -2.41
N GLY A 229 -5.65 -8.54 -3.04
CA GLY A 229 -6.85 -7.76 -2.78
C GLY A 229 -8.15 -8.50 -3.16
N GLU A 230 -9.26 -7.82 -3.15
CA GLU A 230 -10.54 -8.39 -3.57
C GLU A 230 -10.63 -8.48 -5.09
N ALA A 231 -10.16 -9.58 -5.64
CA ALA A 231 -10.22 -9.91 -7.05
C ALA A 231 -11.06 -11.18 -7.29
N PRO A 232 -11.70 -11.31 -8.45
CA PRO A 232 -12.36 -12.56 -8.80
C PRO A 232 -11.44 -13.77 -8.66
N SER A 233 -11.93 -14.86 -8.06
CA SER A 233 -11.14 -16.06 -7.73
C SER A 233 -10.38 -16.68 -8.91
N LYS A 234 -10.85 -16.47 -10.15
CA LYS A 234 -10.14 -16.90 -11.37
C LYS A 234 -8.75 -16.28 -11.55
N TYR A 235 -8.41 -15.22 -10.80
CA TYR A 235 -7.13 -14.54 -10.88
C TYR A 235 -6.14 -14.98 -9.78
N LEU A 236 -6.56 -15.85 -8.86
CA LEU A 236 -5.69 -16.32 -7.77
C LEU A 236 -4.52 -17.19 -8.28
N ASP A 237 -4.63 -17.73 -9.50
CA ASP A 237 -3.63 -18.63 -10.09
C ASP A 237 -2.32 -17.94 -10.53
N TYR A 238 -2.28 -16.60 -10.57
CA TYR A 238 -1.08 -15.88 -11.03
C TYR A 238 0.11 -15.96 -10.07
N TYR A 239 -0.15 -16.29 -8.81
CA TYR A 239 0.88 -16.38 -7.76
C TYR A 239 1.06 -17.81 -7.27
N GLN A 240 0.80 -18.82 -8.13
CA GLN A 240 1.05 -20.22 -7.81
C GLN A 240 2.51 -20.45 -7.42
N GLY A 241 2.71 -21.20 -6.33
CA GLY A 241 4.04 -21.48 -5.77
C GLY A 241 4.53 -20.47 -4.75
N TYR A 242 3.77 -19.38 -4.52
CA TYR A 242 4.00 -18.44 -3.42
C TYR A 242 2.94 -18.63 -2.32
N ASN A 243 3.28 -18.26 -1.10
CA ASN A 243 2.32 -18.17 0.00
C ASN A 243 1.39 -16.97 -0.24
N THR A 244 0.10 -17.19 -0.29
CA THR A 244 -0.89 -16.14 -0.55
C THR A 244 -1.88 -16.00 0.59
N ILE A 245 -2.29 -14.74 0.87
CA ILE A 245 -3.45 -14.42 1.71
C ILE A 245 -4.34 -13.51 0.88
N THR A 246 -5.64 -13.87 0.77
CA THR A 246 -6.60 -13.12 -0.06
C THR A 246 -7.60 -12.39 0.82
N GLN A 247 -7.85 -11.12 0.55
CA GLN A 247 -8.86 -10.33 1.26
C GLN A 247 -10.27 -10.91 1.10
N ASN A 248 -10.61 -11.44 -0.08
CA ASN A 248 -11.90 -12.12 -0.31
C ASN A 248 -12.24 -13.17 0.76
N SER A 249 -11.22 -13.86 1.28
CA SER A 249 -11.41 -14.94 2.26
C SER A 249 -11.01 -14.54 3.67
N ALA A 250 -9.95 -13.76 3.82
CA ALA A 250 -9.42 -13.35 5.12
C ALA A 250 -10.14 -12.13 5.72
N GLY A 251 -10.76 -11.29 4.88
CA GLY A 251 -11.20 -9.95 5.27
C GLY A 251 -10.02 -9.01 5.50
N ASP A 252 -10.09 -8.15 6.51
CA ASP A 252 -8.95 -7.31 6.92
C ASP A 252 -7.76 -8.20 7.31
N ILE A 253 -6.54 -7.78 6.92
CA ILE A 253 -5.30 -8.50 7.23
C ILE A 253 -4.37 -7.56 8.00
N VAL A 254 -3.83 -8.05 9.13
CA VAL A 254 -2.95 -7.27 10.01
C VAL A 254 -1.62 -8.00 10.19
N PHE A 255 -0.52 -7.29 9.96
CA PHE A 255 0.84 -7.73 10.22
C PHE A 255 1.40 -6.94 11.40
N LYS A 256 1.55 -7.59 12.54
CA LYS A 256 2.19 -7.03 13.74
C LYS A 256 3.68 -7.39 13.71
N CYS A 257 4.49 -6.40 13.37
CA CYS A 257 5.93 -6.57 13.16
C CYS A 257 6.69 -6.23 14.45
N THR A 258 7.34 -7.21 15.03
CA THR A 258 8.27 -7.08 16.17
C THR A 258 9.71 -7.05 15.66
N ASP A 259 10.69 -7.06 16.56
CA ASP A 259 12.11 -6.95 16.16
C ASP A 259 12.62 -8.16 15.37
N SER A 260 12.00 -9.34 15.55
CA SER A 260 12.45 -10.59 14.90
C SER A 260 11.33 -11.42 14.29
N LYS A 261 10.07 -11.04 14.47
CA LYS A 261 8.90 -11.85 14.07
C LYS A 261 7.80 -10.96 13.49
N VAL A 262 7.01 -11.55 12.60
CA VAL A 262 5.76 -10.97 12.12
C VAL A 262 4.61 -11.90 12.48
N HIS A 263 3.69 -11.40 13.30
CA HIS A 263 2.46 -12.10 13.67
C HIS A 263 1.35 -11.63 12.75
N VAL A 264 0.65 -12.58 12.13
CA VAL A 264 -0.38 -12.32 11.11
C VAL A 264 -1.75 -12.60 11.69
N TYR A 265 -2.68 -11.67 11.46
CA TYR A 265 -4.08 -11.76 11.91
C TYR A 265 -5.00 -11.40 10.74
N CYS A 266 -6.26 -11.85 10.84
CA CYS A 266 -7.30 -11.47 9.90
C CYS A 266 -8.66 -11.27 10.60
N SER A 267 -9.62 -10.66 9.90
CA SER A 267 -10.94 -10.42 10.49
C SER A 267 -11.91 -11.62 10.38
N ASN A 268 -11.61 -12.62 9.54
CA ASN A 268 -12.42 -13.83 9.39
C ASN A 268 -11.93 -14.96 10.29
N ASP A 269 -12.66 -15.27 11.36
CA ASP A 269 -12.32 -16.31 12.33
C ASP A 269 -12.25 -17.74 11.75
N SER A 270 -12.80 -17.95 10.55
CA SER A 270 -12.82 -19.26 9.87
C SER A 270 -11.68 -19.43 8.87
N TYR A 271 -10.93 -18.36 8.57
CA TYR A 271 -9.82 -18.40 7.62
C TYR A 271 -8.55 -18.92 8.29
N ASN A 272 -7.81 -19.78 7.61
CA ASN A 272 -6.55 -20.34 8.11
C ASN A 272 -5.57 -20.57 6.95
N VAL A 273 -4.29 -20.55 7.27
CA VAL A 273 -3.19 -20.87 6.36
C VAL A 273 -2.24 -21.88 7.01
N SER A 274 -1.55 -22.68 6.19
CA SER A 274 -0.68 -23.76 6.71
C SER A 274 0.81 -23.44 6.68
N PHE A 275 1.20 -22.27 6.12
CA PHE A 275 2.59 -21.88 5.93
C PHE A 275 3.14 -20.98 7.05
N LEU A 276 2.32 -20.63 8.03
CA LEU A 276 2.72 -19.86 9.21
C LEU A 276 2.87 -20.76 10.42
N ASP A 277 3.84 -20.46 11.27
CA ASP A 277 4.08 -21.15 12.53
C ASP A 277 3.09 -20.68 13.60
N ASN A 278 2.52 -21.60 14.38
CA ASN A 278 1.67 -21.22 15.50
C ASN A 278 2.52 -20.96 16.75
N GLU A 279 2.66 -19.70 17.14
CA GLU A 279 3.35 -19.26 18.36
C GLU A 279 2.37 -18.82 19.46
N GLU A 280 1.08 -19.10 19.30
CA GLU A 280 0.01 -18.79 20.29
C GLU A 280 -0.07 -17.29 20.65
N MET A 281 0.24 -16.41 19.70
CA MET A 281 0.28 -14.96 19.90
C MET A 281 -1.10 -14.31 19.68
N TYR A 282 -2.08 -14.73 20.48
CA TYR A 282 -3.46 -14.26 20.39
C TYR A 282 -3.60 -12.82 20.87
N ASP A 283 -4.16 -11.96 20.00
CA ASP A 283 -4.47 -10.56 20.29
C ASP A 283 -5.84 -10.22 19.71
N VAL A 284 -6.87 -10.29 20.54
CA VAL A 284 -8.28 -10.09 20.13
C VAL A 284 -8.51 -8.73 19.47
N SER A 285 -7.69 -7.73 19.80
CA SER A 285 -7.80 -6.39 19.20
C SER A 285 -7.34 -6.34 17.74
N LEU A 286 -6.60 -7.37 17.28
CA LEU A 286 -6.08 -7.48 15.92
C LEU A 286 -6.85 -8.49 15.07
N GLY A 287 -7.71 -9.32 15.67
CA GLY A 287 -8.52 -10.31 14.99
C GLY A 287 -8.06 -11.75 15.23
N HIS A 288 -8.45 -12.64 14.31
CA HIS A 288 -8.09 -14.05 14.32
C HIS A 288 -6.61 -14.25 13.99
N TYR A 289 -5.88 -14.95 14.86
CA TYR A 289 -4.45 -15.20 14.67
C TYR A 289 -4.22 -16.32 13.64
N LEU A 290 -3.53 -15.99 12.55
CA LEU A 290 -3.20 -16.95 11.48
C LEU A 290 -1.86 -17.68 11.74
N GLY A 291 -0.94 -17.03 12.45
CA GLY A 291 0.39 -17.57 12.73
C GLY A 291 1.49 -16.51 12.63
N THR A 292 2.72 -16.98 12.63
CA THR A 292 3.93 -16.15 12.69
C THR A 292 4.93 -16.59 11.64
N PHE A 293 5.74 -15.64 11.14
CA PHE A 293 6.94 -15.95 10.36
C PHE A 293 8.12 -15.08 10.80
N THR A 294 9.33 -15.51 10.43
CA THR A 294 10.56 -14.73 10.65
C THR A 294 10.89 -13.95 9.37
N PRO A 295 10.99 -12.61 9.43
CA PRO A 295 11.39 -11.80 8.27
C PRO A 295 12.79 -12.19 7.78
N LYS A 296 13.06 -12.04 6.48
CA LYS A 296 14.34 -12.36 5.85
C LYS A 296 15.52 -11.57 6.41
N GLY A 297 15.28 -10.34 6.82
CA GLY A 297 16.28 -9.48 7.41
C GLY A 297 16.54 -9.70 8.91
N ALA A 298 15.77 -10.57 9.57
CA ALA A 298 15.98 -10.89 10.99
C ALA A 298 17.21 -11.79 11.13
N VAL A 299 18.28 -11.28 11.74
CA VAL A 299 19.53 -11.98 12.06
C VAL A 299 19.52 -12.45 13.50
#